data_fb449941b2e34e343a2e8ccd4e84529e
#
_entry.id   fb449941b2e34e343a2e8ccd4e84529e
#
_cell.length_a   1.000
_cell.length_b   1.000
_cell.length_c   1.000
_cell.angle_alpha   90.00
_cell.angle_beta   90.00
_cell.angle_gamma   90.00
#
_symmetry.space_group_name_H-M   'P 1'
#
loop_
_entity.id
_entity.type
_entity.pdbx_description
1 polymer ?
#
loop_
_entity_poly.entity_id
_entity_poly.type
_entity_poly.pdbx_seq_one_letter_code
_entity_poly.pdbx_strand_id
1 'polypeptide(L)'
;MVNCQPVFYKNLIGTEELVDEFGNSLGSYLPIYSALKSAMLCVSPNKGNSEVEQFGSLEDYDRTMTTADPNCPIDENSVLWVDGADTDGPYTHIVKKKAVWKNSAQYAIKSVEVSEYEAEQKLFDRKAEIEAAMLSAQNQTEAAHGLDQPDVEGSQGVSEEG
;
A
#
# COMPACT_ATOMS: atom_id res chain seq x y z
N MET A 1 18.32 25.64 9.16
CA MET A 1 18.60 25.49 7.73
C MET A 1 17.68 24.44 7.13
N VAL A 2 16.99 24.76 6.07
CA VAL A 2 16.04 23.84 5.45
C VAL A 2 16.78 23.01 4.42
N ASN A 3 16.58 21.70 4.47
CA ASN A 3 17.27 20.79 3.57
C ASN A 3 16.30 20.33 2.48
N CYS A 4 16.51 20.82 1.27
CA CYS A 4 15.70 20.40 0.11
C CYS A 4 16.32 19.15 -0.50
N GLN A 5 15.50 18.10 -0.62
CA GLN A 5 15.92 16.77 -1.05
C GLN A 5 14.83 16.10 -1.86
N PRO A 6 15.16 15.10 -2.66
CA PRO A 6 14.14 14.27 -3.25
C PRO A 6 13.49 13.41 -2.16
N VAL A 7 12.18 13.47 -2.09
CA VAL A 7 11.37 12.65 -1.19
C VAL A 7 10.58 11.69 -2.06
N PHE A 8 10.69 10.40 -1.79
CA PHE A 8 9.89 9.39 -2.47
C PHE A 8 8.60 9.17 -1.70
N TYR A 9 7.52 8.91 -2.40
CA TYR A 9 6.22 8.77 -1.76
C TYR A 9 5.27 7.86 -2.54
N LYS A 10 4.29 7.33 -1.82
CA LYS A 10 3.12 6.66 -2.39
C LYS A 10 1.88 7.26 -1.74
N ASN A 11 0.88 7.57 -2.56
CA ASN A 11 -0.38 8.06 -2.03
C ASN A 11 -1.24 6.90 -1.57
N LEU A 12 -1.96 7.08 -0.48
CA LEU A 12 -2.99 6.14 -0.07
C LEU A 12 -4.22 6.40 -0.94
N ILE A 13 -4.60 5.47 -1.79
CA ILE A 13 -5.73 5.62 -2.72
C ILE A 13 -6.98 4.88 -2.26
N GLY A 14 -6.89 4.04 -1.27
CA GLY A 14 -8.02 3.32 -0.72
C GLY A 14 -7.61 2.26 0.27
N THR A 15 -8.57 1.48 0.72
CA THR A 15 -8.36 0.33 1.59
C THR A 15 -9.14 -0.86 1.06
N GLU A 16 -8.65 -2.05 1.31
CA GLU A 16 -9.27 -3.30 0.93
C GLU A 16 -9.49 -4.13 2.18
N GLU A 17 -10.68 -4.68 2.35
CA GLU A 17 -10.97 -5.55 3.48
C GLU A 17 -10.32 -6.91 3.26
N LEU A 18 -9.67 -7.41 4.29
CA LEU A 18 -9.06 -8.74 4.26
C LEU A 18 -10.14 -9.78 4.55
N VAL A 19 -10.34 -10.69 3.62
CA VAL A 19 -11.30 -11.78 3.75
C VAL A 19 -10.58 -13.13 3.70
N ASP A 20 -11.17 -14.15 4.29
CA ASP A 20 -10.61 -15.48 4.24
C ASP A 20 -10.95 -16.18 2.90
N GLU A 21 -10.49 -17.40 2.74
CA GLU A 21 -10.71 -18.19 1.52
C GLU A 21 -12.18 -18.53 1.25
N PHE A 22 -13.05 -18.32 2.24
CA PHE A 22 -14.50 -18.53 2.13
C PHE A 22 -15.27 -17.22 1.95
N GLY A 23 -14.58 -16.08 1.91
CA GLY A 23 -15.19 -14.76 1.76
C GLY A 23 -15.65 -14.11 3.05
N ASN A 24 -15.27 -14.64 4.21
CA ASN A 24 -15.62 -14.04 5.49
C ASN A 24 -14.63 -12.93 5.86
N SER A 25 -15.13 -11.83 6.39
CA SER A 25 -14.29 -10.72 6.84
C SER A 25 -13.41 -11.13 8.03
N LEU A 26 -12.14 -10.79 7.94
CA LEU A 26 -11.19 -10.97 9.04
C LEU A 26 -11.07 -9.74 9.94
N GLY A 27 -11.88 -8.69 9.65
CA GLY A 27 -11.89 -7.47 10.44
C GLY A 27 -10.62 -6.62 10.29
N SER A 28 -9.82 -6.88 9.27
CA SER A 28 -8.61 -6.15 8.99
C SER A 28 -8.69 -5.50 7.61
N TYR A 29 -8.06 -4.33 7.46
CA TYR A 29 -8.04 -3.60 6.20
C TYR A 29 -6.62 -3.38 5.75
N LEU A 30 -6.38 -3.57 4.45
CA LEU A 30 -5.10 -3.35 3.81
C LEU A 30 -5.10 -2.02 3.10
N PRO A 31 -4.09 -1.19 3.26
CA PRO A 31 -3.98 0.03 2.49
C PRO A 31 -3.64 -0.28 1.03
N ILE A 32 -4.21 0.50 0.12
CA ILE A 32 -3.90 0.44 -1.30
C ILE A 32 -3.13 1.71 -1.63
N TYR A 33 -1.89 1.56 -2.08
CA TYR A 33 -1.03 2.68 -2.41
C TYR A 33 -0.87 2.83 -3.92
N SER A 34 -0.62 4.06 -4.34
CA SER A 34 -0.24 4.37 -5.72
C SER A 34 1.17 3.84 -6.04
N ALA A 35 1.59 3.95 -7.30
CA ALA A 35 2.97 3.71 -7.67
C ALA A 35 3.92 4.67 -6.95
N LEU A 36 5.17 4.27 -6.78
CA LEU A 36 6.21 5.09 -6.18
C LEU A 36 6.51 6.30 -7.07
N LYS A 37 6.54 7.46 -6.46
CA LYS A 37 6.84 8.75 -7.12
C LYS A 37 7.86 9.51 -6.29
N SER A 38 8.41 10.58 -6.85
CA SER A 38 9.31 11.47 -6.12
C SER A 38 8.98 12.93 -6.37
N ALA A 39 9.29 13.75 -5.39
CA ALA A 39 9.16 15.20 -5.49
C ALA A 39 10.30 15.87 -4.71
N MET A 40 10.72 17.06 -5.16
CA MET A 40 11.73 17.83 -4.45
C MET A 40 11.05 18.64 -3.34
N LEU A 41 11.41 18.37 -2.11
CA LEU A 41 10.81 18.98 -0.93
C LEU A 41 11.88 19.44 0.04
N CYS A 42 11.61 20.53 0.71
CA CYS A 42 12.47 21.04 1.77
C CYS A 42 11.96 20.54 3.11
N VAL A 43 12.75 19.72 3.78
CA VAL A 43 12.35 19.02 5.01
C VAL A 43 12.99 19.69 6.21
N SER A 44 12.19 20.08 7.20
CA SER A 44 12.72 20.65 8.43
C SER A 44 13.25 19.55 9.34
N PRO A 45 14.29 19.83 10.12
CA PRO A 45 14.83 18.81 11.04
C PRO A 45 13.92 18.55 12.24
N ASN A 46 13.20 19.57 12.69
CA ASN A 46 12.36 19.49 13.88
C ASN A 46 11.11 20.34 13.74
N LYS A 47 10.17 20.15 14.65
CA LYS A 47 8.97 20.93 14.79
C LYS A 47 9.33 22.36 15.27
N GLY A 48 9.06 23.34 14.46
CA GLY A 48 9.32 24.74 14.80
C GLY A 48 8.09 25.44 15.39
N ASN A 49 8.31 26.60 16.02
CA ASN A 49 7.22 27.35 16.65
C ASN A 49 6.20 27.89 15.63
N SER A 50 6.67 28.34 14.47
CA SER A 50 5.80 28.83 13.42
C SER A 50 4.93 27.73 12.81
N GLU A 51 5.40 26.52 12.86
CA GLU A 51 4.69 25.35 12.35
C GLU A 51 3.58 24.92 13.32
N VAL A 52 3.78 25.14 14.61
CA VAL A 52 2.76 24.90 15.62
C VAL A 52 1.55 25.82 15.40
N GLU A 53 1.80 27.07 15.02
CA GLU A 53 0.72 28.01 14.73
C GLU A 53 -0.12 27.55 13.52
N GLN A 54 0.54 26.92 12.57
CA GLN A 54 -0.11 26.52 11.34
C GLN A 54 -0.91 25.23 11.45
N PHE A 55 -0.32 24.19 12.03
CA PHE A 55 -0.96 22.87 12.15
C PHE A 55 -1.62 22.64 13.51
N GLY A 56 -1.36 23.53 14.47
CA GLY A 56 -1.84 23.39 15.83
C GLY A 56 -0.94 22.54 16.70
N SER A 57 -0.98 22.80 18.01
CA SER A 57 -0.15 22.08 18.96
C SER A 57 -0.67 20.68 19.30
N LEU A 58 -1.91 20.40 18.93
CA LEU A 58 -2.56 19.11 19.20
C LEU A 58 -2.28 18.06 18.11
N GLU A 59 -1.77 18.49 16.95
CA GLU A 59 -1.43 17.57 15.89
C GLU A 59 -0.18 16.77 16.25
N ASP A 60 -0.26 15.46 16.06
CA ASP A 60 0.83 14.56 16.34
C ASP A 60 1.74 14.44 15.11
N TYR A 61 2.75 15.27 15.06
CA TYR A 61 3.75 15.27 13.98
C TYR A 61 5.14 15.62 14.52
N ASP A 62 6.17 15.18 13.80
CA ASP A 62 7.56 15.37 14.22
C ASP A 62 8.28 16.43 13.40
N ARG A 63 7.96 16.51 12.10
CA ARG A 63 8.67 17.37 11.14
C ARG A 63 7.69 17.97 10.16
N THR A 64 8.16 18.96 9.40
CA THR A 64 7.40 19.52 8.29
C THR A 64 8.18 19.44 6.99
N MET A 65 7.46 19.40 5.87
CA MET A 65 8.01 19.49 4.53
C MET A 65 7.34 20.63 3.80
N THR A 66 8.08 21.31 2.93
CA THR A 66 7.56 22.43 2.16
C THR A 66 7.99 22.31 0.71
N THR A 67 7.11 22.68 -0.20
CA THR A 67 7.41 22.81 -1.63
C THR A 67 6.85 24.10 -2.17
N ALA A 68 7.51 24.65 -3.20
CA ALA A 68 7.01 25.82 -3.92
C ALA A 68 5.88 25.46 -4.91
N ASP A 69 5.54 24.19 -5.03
CA ASP A 69 4.46 23.72 -5.88
C ASP A 69 3.18 23.53 -5.08
N PRO A 70 2.18 24.42 -5.21
CA PRO A 70 0.91 24.26 -4.50
C PRO A 70 0.09 23.06 -5.01
N ASN A 71 0.43 22.53 -6.18
CA ASN A 71 -0.26 21.39 -6.77
C ASN A 71 0.50 20.07 -6.54
N CYS A 72 1.46 20.05 -5.63
CA CYS A 72 2.18 18.84 -5.30
C CYS A 72 1.20 17.72 -4.95
N PRO A 73 1.29 16.55 -5.60
CA PRO A 73 0.28 15.50 -5.48
C PRO A 73 0.34 14.68 -4.19
N ILE A 74 1.28 14.98 -3.30
CA ILE A 74 1.33 14.33 -1.99
C ILE A 74 0.10 14.76 -1.18
N ASP A 75 -0.59 13.80 -0.60
CA ASP A 75 -1.80 14.03 0.18
C ASP A 75 -1.67 13.49 1.61
N GLU A 76 -2.67 13.75 2.44
CA GLU A 76 -2.74 13.17 3.78
C GLU A 76 -2.76 11.65 3.70
N ASN A 77 -2.11 11.00 4.65
CA ASN A 77 -1.91 9.55 4.72
C ASN A 77 -0.97 8.97 3.65
N SER A 78 -0.32 9.78 2.85
CA SER A 78 0.75 9.31 1.97
C SER A 78 1.91 8.80 2.81
N VAL A 79 2.56 7.73 2.34
CA VAL A 79 3.76 7.19 2.98
C VAL A 79 4.99 7.73 2.26
N LEU A 80 6.05 7.99 3.04
CA LEU A 80 7.21 8.74 2.59
C LEU A 80 8.52 8.03 2.92
N TRP A 81 9.49 8.14 2.02
CA TRP A 81 10.89 7.81 2.25
C TRP A 81 11.68 9.12 2.25
N VAL A 82 12.13 9.53 3.43
CA VAL A 82 12.80 10.81 3.67
C VAL A 82 14.25 10.56 4.04
N ASP A 83 15.11 11.58 3.87
CA ASP A 83 16.52 11.55 4.23
C ASP A 83 17.33 10.45 3.52
N GLY A 84 17.00 10.19 2.26
CA GLY A 84 17.72 9.21 1.46
C GLY A 84 17.43 7.75 1.84
N ALA A 85 16.31 7.51 2.51
CA ALA A 85 15.92 6.15 2.88
C ALA A 85 15.71 5.27 1.63
N ASP A 86 16.04 4.00 1.77
CA ASP A 86 15.91 3.03 0.69
C ASP A 86 14.43 2.75 0.43
N THR A 87 14.00 2.96 -0.81
CA THR A 87 12.61 2.75 -1.22
C THR A 87 12.21 1.26 -1.28
N ASP A 88 13.16 0.35 -1.26
CA ASP A 88 12.90 -1.08 -1.14
C ASP A 88 12.69 -1.49 0.33
N GLY A 89 13.05 -0.62 1.25
CA GLY A 89 12.85 -0.81 2.68
C GLY A 89 11.58 -0.13 3.19
N PRO A 90 11.41 -0.10 4.52
CA PRO A 90 10.23 0.51 5.12
C PRO A 90 10.17 2.00 4.87
N TYR A 91 8.96 2.51 4.67
CA TYR A 91 8.76 3.95 4.63
C TYR A 91 9.04 4.55 6.01
N THR A 92 9.54 5.79 6.01
CA THR A 92 10.04 6.42 7.23
C THR A 92 9.03 7.33 7.91
N HIS A 93 8.13 7.91 7.13
CA HIS A 93 7.16 8.89 7.62
C HIS A 93 5.81 8.72 6.94
N ILE A 94 4.78 9.29 7.58
CA ILE A 94 3.44 9.38 7.02
C ILE A 94 2.99 10.84 7.09
N VAL A 95 2.24 11.29 6.10
CA VAL A 95 1.67 12.65 6.08
C VAL A 95 0.46 12.71 6.99
N LYS A 96 0.48 13.61 7.97
CA LYS A 96 -0.64 13.82 8.90
C LYS A 96 -1.55 14.94 8.46
N LYS A 97 -1.00 16.04 7.95
CA LYS A 97 -1.76 17.21 7.51
C LYS A 97 -1.11 17.83 6.28
N LYS A 98 -1.94 18.42 5.46
CA LYS A 98 -1.53 19.17 4.28
C LYS A 98 -2.15 20.56 4.34
N ALA A 99 -1.35 21.59 4.13
CA ALA A 99 -1.82 22.97 3.99
C ALA A 99 -1.30 23.52 2.67
N VAL A 100 -2.19 24.14 1.90
CA VAL A 100 -1.89 24.64 0.58
C VAL A 100 -2.14 26.14 0.54
N TRP A 101 -1.19 26.89 0.01
CA TRP A 101 -1.33 28.30 -0.27
C TRP A 101 -1.23 28.57 -1.77
N LYS A 102 -1.31 29.81 -2.14
CA LYS A 102 -1.28 30.19 -3.56
C LYS A 102 -0.01 29.71 -4.27
N ASN A 103 1.12 29.77 -3.59
CA ASN A 103 2.43 29.50 -4.20
C ASN A 103 3.24 28.41 -3.50
N SER A 104 2.64 27.65 -2.64
CA SER A 104 3.36 26.62 -1.89
C SER A 104 2.41 25.61 -1.24
N ALA A 105 2.95 24.46 -0.88
CA ALA A 105 2.28 23.51 -0.03
C ALA A 105 3.20 23.10 1.12
N GLN A 106 2.63 22.84 2.27
CA GLN A 106 3.37 22.38 3.44
C GLN A 106 2.68 21.17 4.05
N TYR A 107 3.49 20.29 4.59
CA TYR A 107 3.02 19.01 5.13
C TYR A 107 3.55 18.81 6.54
N ALA A 108 2.69 18.40 7.44
CA ALA A 108 3.09 17.88 8.75
C ALA A 108 3.27 16.37 8.62
N ILE A 109 4.45 15.88 8.96
CA ILE A 109 4.80 14.46 8.81
C ILE A 109 5.19 13.87 10.15
N LYS A 110 4.91 12.59 10.32
CA LYS A 110 5.26 11.83 11.52
C LYS A 110 6.09 10.63 11.16
N SER A 111 7.14 10.38 11.94
CA SER A 111 7.94 9.18 11.80
C SER A 111 7.12 7.93 12.13
N VAL A 112 7.38 6.86 11.40
CA VAL A 112 6.72 5.56 11.58
C VAL A 112 7.72 4.61 12.21
N GLU A 113 7.30 3.92 13.26
CA GLU A 113 8.15 2.92 13.88
C GLU A 113 8.21 1.66 13.02
N VAL A 114 9.33 0.96 13.09
CA VAL A 114 9.53 -0.28 12.35
C VAL A 114 8.44 -1.31 12.68
N SER A 115 8.02 -1.35 13.93
CA SER A 115 6.95 -2.26 14.39
C SER A 115 5.60 -1.99 13.70
N GLU A 116 5.29 -0.72 13.44
CA GLU A 116 4.06 -0.35 12.72
C GLU A 116 4.12 -0.81 11.27
N TYR A 117 5.25 -0.59 10.62
CA TYR A 117 5.49 -1.07 9.26
C TYR A 117 5.43 -2.59 9.18
N GLU A 118 6.06 -3.28 10.11
CA GLU A 118 6.03 -4.76 10.14
C GLU A 118 4.63 -5.30 10.36
N ALA A 119 3.82 -4.64 11.17
CA ALA A 119 2.42 -5.03 11.38
C ALA A 119 1.62 -4.93 10.07
N GLU A 120 1.86 -3.88 9.29
CA GLU A 120 1.24 -3.72 7.98
C GLU A 120 1.71 -4.81 7.02
N GLN A 121 3.01 -5.10 6.99
CA GLN A 121 3.56 -6.16 6.12
C GLN A 121 2.98 -7.53 6.45
N LYS A 122 2.73 -7.83 7.71
CA LYS A 122 2.08 -9.08 8.12
C LYS A 122 0.68 -9.23 7.53
N LEU A 123 -0.05 -8.14 7.37
CA LEU A 123 -1.37 -8.18 6.72
C LEU A 123 -1.24 -8.50 5.23
N PHE A 124 -0.25 -7.93 4.55
CA PHE A 124 0.03 -8.25 3.14
C PHE A 124 0.45 -9.70 2.97
N ASP A 125 1.30 -10.21 3.86
CA ASP A 125 1.74 -11.61 3.84
C ASP A 125 0.54 -12.54 4.03
N ARG A 126 -0.34 -12.21 4.96
CA ARG A 126 -1.54 -13.01 5.19
C ARG A 126 -2.46 -13.02 3.98
N LYS A 127 -2.61 -11.89 3.31
CA LYS A 127 -3.38 -11.81 2.07
C LYS A 127 -2.77 -12.74 1.01
N ALA A 128 -1.45 -12.69 0.85
CA ALA A 128 -0.74 -13.53 -0.10
C ALA A 128 -0.93 -15.03 0.21
N GLU A 129 -0.90 -15.41 1.48
CA GLU A 129 -1.16 -16.78 1.91
C GLU A 129 -2.59 -17.23 1.56
N ILE A 130 -3.57 -16.38 1.79
CA ILE A 130 -4.97 -16.67 1.46
C ILE A 130 -5.15 -16.83 -0.05
N GLU A 131 -4.58 -15.92 -0.84
CA GLU A 131 -4.64 -15.98 -2.29
C GLU A 131 -3.97 -17.25 -2.82
N ALA A 132 -2.84 -17.64 -2.25
CA ALA A 132 -2.14 -18.87 -2.61
C ALA A 132 -2.99 -20.11 -2.30
N ALA A 133 -3.67 -20.13 -1.14
CA ALA A 133 -4.56 -21.21 -0.77
C ALA A 133 -5.76 -21.32 -1.71
N MET A 134 -6.35 -20.18 -2.10
CA MET A 134 -7.46 -20.13 -3.04
C MET A 134 -7.04 -20.65 -4.42
N LEU A 135 -5.87 -20.25 -4.90
CA LEU A 135 -5.34 -20.68 -6.18
C LEU A 135 -5.05 -22.18 -6.18
N SER A 136 -4.48 -22.70 -5.10
CA SER A 136 -4.21 -24.13 -4.94
C SER A 136 -5.51 -24.95 -4.95
N ALA A 137 -6.56 -24.48 -4.28
CA ALA A 137 -7.86 -25.13 -4.28
C ALA A 137 -8.50 -25.17 -5.67
N GLN A 138 -8.39 -24.07 -6.43
CA GLN A 138 -8.86 -24.04 -7.82
C GLN A 138 -8.12 -25.03 -8.70
N ASN A 139 -6.81 -25.11 -8.59
CA ASN A 139 -6.02 -26.04 -9.38
C ASN A 139 -6.38 -27.49 -9.06
N GLN A 140 -6.61 -27.82 -7.81
CA GLN A 140 -7.07 -29.17 -7.43
C GLN A 140 -8.44 -29.49 -7.99
N THR A 141 -9.36 -28.55 -8.00
CA THR A 141 -10.69 -28.73 -8.55
C THR A 141 -10.64 -28.94 -10.07
N GLU A 142 -9.84 -28.18 -10.79
CA GLU A 142 -9.66 -28.36 -12.20
C GLU A 142 -9.03 -29.69 -12.55
N ALA A 143 -8.03 -30.11 -11.82
CA ALA A 143 -7.39 -31.40 -12.03
C ALA A 143 -8.37 -32.57 -11.78
N ALA A 144 -9.15 -32.50 -10.72
CA ALA A 144 -10.16 -33.51 -10.43
C ALA A 144 -11.24 -33.56 -11.50
N HIS A 145 -11.67 -32.42 -11.99
CA HIS A 145 -12.66 -32.33 -13.06
C HIS A 145 -12.14 -32.89 -14.39
N GLY A 146 -10.89 -32.64 -14.71
CA GLY A 146 -10.24 -33.18 -15.89
C GLY A 146 -10.08 -34.70 -15.85
N LEU A 147 -9.84 -35.25 -14.69
CA LEU A 147 -9.72 -36.68 -14.54
C LEU A 147 -11.05 -37.44 -14.60
N ASP A 148 -12.15 -36.75 -14.41
CA ASP A 148 -13.46 -37.31 -14.40
C ASP A 148 -14.11 -37.37 -15.77
N GLN A 149 -13.37 -37.23 -16.84
CA GLN A 149 -13.89 -37.33 -18.14
C GLN A 149 -14.18 -38.74 -18.46
N PRO A 150 -15.39 -39.10 -18.80
CA PRO A 150 -15.69 -40.44 -19.16
C PRO A 150 -15.10 -40.76 -20.50
N ASP A 151 -14.51 -41.88 -20.59
CA ASP A 151 -13.99 -42.30 -21.78
C ASP A 151 -15.03 -42.84 -22.59
N VAL A 152 -15.36 -42.31 -23.52
CA VAL A 152 -16.29 -42.70 -24.36
C VAL A 152 -15.76 -43.64 -25.22
N GLU A 153 -15.71 -44.77 -24.99
CA GLU A 153 -15.25 -45.62 -25.75
C GLU A 153 -16.05 -46.07 -26.64
N GLY A 154 -16.21 -45.79 -27.31
CA GLY A 154 -17.00 -46.04 -28.22
C GLY A 154 -16.89 -47.24 -28.88
N SER A 155 -17.19 -47.98 -28.74
CA SER A 155 -17.09 -49.03 -29.24
C SER A 155 -17.74 -49.46 -30.19
N GLN A 156 -17.88 -49.63 -30.92
CA GLN A 156 -18.39 -50.01 -31.67
C GLN A 156 -18.47 -51.01 -32.30
N GLY A 157 -18.72 -51.38 -32.22
CA GLY A 157 -18.95 -52.36 -32.63
C GLY A 157 -19.27 -52.82 -33.83
N VAL A 158 -19.24 -53.36 -34.45
CA VAL A 158 -19.42 -53.64 -35.45
C VAL A 158 -19.78 -54.57 -36.05
N SER A 159 -20.30 -55.04 -36.46
CA SER A 159 -20.71 -55.77 -36.94
C SER A 159 -20.71 -56.28 -37.99
N GLU A 160 -20.70 -56.86 -38.47
CA GLU A 160 -20.77 -57.32 -39.30
C GLU A 160 -21.22 -58.04 -39.83
N GLU A 161 -21.53 -58.51 -40.44
CA GLU A 161 -22.00 -59.09 -40.94
C GLU A 161 -21.99 -59.79 -41.78
N GLY A 162 -22.00 -60.00 -41.97
CA GLY A 162 -21.85 -61.00 -42.70
C GLY A 162 -22.58 -61.60 -43.78
#